data_4c2670365dffebc75f147f9765bffee5
#
_entry.id   4c2670365dffebc75f147f9765bffee5
#
_cell.length_a   1.000
_cell.length_b   1.000
_cell.length_c   1.000
_cell.angle_alpha   90.00
_cell.angle_beta   90.00
_cell.angle_gamma   90.00
#
_symmetry.space_group_name_H-M   'P 1'
#
loop_
_entity.id
_entity.type
_entity.pdbx_description
1 polymer ?
#
loop_
_entity_poly.entity_id
_entity_poly.type
_entity_poly.pdbx_seq_one_letter_code
_entity_poly.pdbx_strand_id
1 'polypeptide(L)'
;MKENLHVLVIPTWYPKGRDALIGIYHKTFCKVLAETGKAKVNMLYVDRVGVKQLPQYPFMKKEYEEACEGYTMYARRMLSRAKISFKWQTRAYAKAMEKAFLSYVEKEGKPDILHAHVAVPAGYGAALIGKKYGIPVLLTEHAFSPWAKPESQEFARFVAKNAKITTVSTFLQNMLREKYDTDSEILPNVVDTSVFEKPRALLNDGVYRLLTISALRYGKFVDVTIKALRLLRDRGEIGKFEFTVIGDGQTEDVYKQAAIDLEMTDCVKFVGRKTPAEAAEYLTHADTLVIASDFETFGIPALEALAAGVPVVCTRCYGPETFLNDTCAEMCEFRNPEDLARAIKAMYERKGTFDEDALRSVAKAFGSEAIANRAFALYEEMLQK
;
A
#
# COMPACT_ATOMS: atom_id res chain seq x y z
N MET A 1 -12.35 -13.00 -23.37
CA MET A 1 -11.56 -11.74 -23.30
C MET A 1 -11.57 -11.06 -24.66
N LYS A 2 -11.71 -9.73 -24.71
CA LYS A 2 -11.44 -8.95 -25.92
C LYS A 2 -9.97 -9.16 -26.31
N GLU A 3 -9.67 -9.59 -27.55
CA GLU A 3 -8.32 -9.61 -28.04
C GLU A 3 -7.75 -8.19 -27.99
N ASN A 4 -6.58 -8.00 -27.39
CA ASN A 4 -5.92 -6.69 -27.21
C ASN A 4 -6.69 -5.68 -26.34
N LEU A 5 -7.14 -6.08 -25.17
CA LEU A 5 -7.70 -5.17 -24.16
C LEU A 5 -6.72 -4.01 -23.87
N HIS A 6 -7.20 -2.76 -23.87
CA HIS A 6 -6.40 -1.57 -23.62
C HIS A 6 -6.80 -0.91 -22.30
N VAL A 7 -5.96 -1.01 -21.30
CA VAL A 7 -6.18 -0.49 -19.94
C VAL A 7 -5.30 0.72 -19.68
N LEU A 8 -5.91 1.82 -19.26
CA LEU A 8 -5.21 3.03 -18.82
C LEU A 8 -5.33 3.19 -17.31
N VAL A 9 -4.23 2.98 -16.59
CA VAL A 9 -4.15 3.12 -15.13
C VAL A 9 -3.89 4.59 -14.77
N ILE A 10 -4.65 5.13 -13.82
CA ILE A 10 -4.61 6.56 -13.45
C ILE A 10 -4.42 6.71 -11.94
N PRO A 11 -3.18 6.83 -11.44
CA PRO A 11 -2.90 6.94 -10.02
C PRO A 11 -3.03 8.37 -9.51
N THR A 12 -3.39 8.52 -8.22
CA THR A 12 -3.31 9.79 -7.49
C THR A 12 -1.88 10.12 -7.06
N TRP A 13 -1.08 9.09 -6.77
CA TRP A 13 0.31 9.19 -6.31
C TRP A 13 1.23 8.40 -7.24
N TYR A 14 2.45 8.89 -7.38
CA TYR A 14 3.50 8.23 -8.14
C TYR A 14 4.84 8.40 -7.41
N PRO A 15 5.66 7.35 -7.30
CA PRO A 15 6.96 7.41 -6.61
C PRO A 15 7.87 8.49 -7.19
N LYS A 16 8.37 9.41 -6.34
CA LYS A 16 9.28 10.48 -6.76
C LYS A 16 10.31 10.81 -5.70
N GLY A 17 11.56 10.97 -6.11
CA GLY A 17 12.65 11.48 -5.29
C GLY A 17 12.75 10.77 -3.94
N ARG A 18 12.73 11.52 -2.84
CA ARG A 18 12.80 10.97 -1.47
C ARG A 18 11.56 10.15 -1.07
N ASP A 19 10.40 10.40 -1.71
CA ASP A 19 9.14 9.70 -1.45
C ASP A 19 8.92 8.52 -2.41
N ALA A 20 10.00 7.85 -2.80
CA ALA A 20 10.00 6.77 -3.79
C ALA A 20 9.13 5.55 -3.44
N LEU A 21 8.67 5.44 -2.19
CA LEU A 21 7.75 4.37 -1.76
C LEU A 21 6.26 4.76 -1.86
N ILE A 22 5.95 6.07 -1.92
CA ILE A 22 4.55 6.52 -2.03
C ILE A 22 4.02 6.17 -3.42
N GLY A 23 3.01 5.30 -3.47
CA GLY A 23 2.39 4.86 -4.71
C GLY A 23 3.17 3.80 -5.49
N ILE A 24 4.18 3.15 -4.88
CA ILE A 24 4.95 2.09 -5.52
C ILE A 24 4.06 0.92 -5.96
N TYR A 25 3.02 0.63 -5.22
CA TYR A 25 2.04 -0.41 -5.55
C TYR A 25 1.33 -0.16 -6.88
N HIS A 26 1.21 1.09 -7.35
CA HIS A 26 0.68 1.38 -8.69
C HIS A 26 1.65 0.96 -9.79
N LYS A 27 2.97 1.14 -9.58
CA LYS A 27 4.00 0.62 -10.50
C LYS A 27 3.95 -0.90 -10.56
N THR A 28 3.93 -1.55 -9.41
CA THR A 28 3.83 -3.01 -9.31
C THR A 28 2.55 -3.53 -9.98
N PHE A 29 1.42 -2.86 -9.76
CA PHE A 29 0.14 -3.23 -10.38
C PHE A 29 0.20 -3.14 -11.91
N CYS A 30 0.71 -2.03 -12.47
CA CYS A 30 0.85 -1.88 -13.93
C CYS A 30 1.79 -2.92 -14.52
N LYS A 31 2.95 -3.15 -13.89
CA LYS A 31 3.92 -4.18 -14.29
C LYS A 31 3.25 -5.55 -14.35
N VAL A 32 2.61 -5.95 -13.27
CA VAL A 32 1.94 -7.25 -13.14
C VAL A 32 0.86 -7.45 -14.21
N LEU A 33 0.03 -6.45 -14.47
CA LEU A 33 -0.97 -6.55 -15.54
C LEU A 33 -0.32 -6.67 -16.93
N ALA A 34 0.73 -5.91 -17.20
CA ALA A 34 1.44 -5.93 -18.48
C ALA A 34 2.15 -7.27 -18.74
N GLU A 35 2.79 -7.83 -17.70
CA GLU A 35 3.50 -9.12 -17.78
C GLU A 35 2.58 -10.30 -18.12
N THR A 36 1.28 -10.20 -17.88
CA THR A 36 0.32 -11.25 -18.29
C THR A 36 0.19 -11.37 -19.81
N GLY A 37 0.55 -10.35 -20.58
CA GLY A 37 0.33 -10.30 -22.02
C GLY A 37 -1.15 -10.22 -22.45
N LYS A 38 -2.10 -10.15 -21.48
CA LYS A 38 -3.56 -10.13 -21.75
C LYS A 38 -4.08 -8.76 -22.16
N ALA A 39 -3.33 -7.69 -21.89
CA ALA A 39 -3.74 -6.31 -22.18
C ALA A 39 -2.55 -5.42 -22.52
N LYS A 40 -2.80 -4.41 -23.36
CA LYS A 40 -1.95 -3.23 -23.47
C LYS A 40 -2.21 -2.37 -22.24
N VAL A 41 -1.22 -2.21 -21.37
CA VAL A 41 -1.30 -1.44 -20.14
C VAL A 41 -0.44 -0.20 -20.26
N ASN A 42 -0.98 0.96 -19.93
CA ASN A 42 -0.22 2.20 -19.82
C ASN A 42 -0.69 2.96 -18.56
N MET A 43 0.10 3.93 -18.12
CA MET A 43 -0.23 4.78 -16.98
C MET A 43 -0.36 6.24 -17.41
N LEU A 44 -1.38 6.95 -16.92
CA LEU A 44 -1.55 8.39 -17.10
C LEU A 44 -1.44 9.09 -15.76
N TYR A 45 -0.47 9.99 -15.60
CA TYR A 45 -0.21 10.68 -14.34
C TYR A 45 -0.25 12.20 -14.47
N VAL A 46 -0.93 12.87 -13.54
CA VAL A 46 -0.87 14.34 -13.43
C VAL A 46 0.16 14.71 -12.37
N ASP A 47 1.30 15.18 -12.84
CA ASP A 47 2.44 15.56 -12.05
C ASP A 47 2.26 16.95 -11.42
N ARG A 48 1.97 17.00 -10.12
CA ARG A 48 1.79 18.26 -9.39
C ARG A 48 3.14 18.87 -9.02
N VAL A 49 3.45 20.01 -9.61
CA VAL A 49 4.66 20.80 -9.33
C VAL A 49 4.36 21.84 -8.25
N GLY A 50 5.08 21.77 -7.14
CA GLY A 50 4.90 22.67 -6.00
C GLY A 50 5.54 24.04 -6.20
N VAL A 51 5.19 25.00 -5.31
CA VAL A 51 5.68 26.39 -5.37
C VAL A 51 7.21 26.48 -5.28
N LYS A 52 7.87 25.58 -4.55
CA LYS A 52 9.35 25.51 -4.47
C LYS A 52 10.02 25.22 -5.80
N GLN A 53 9.32 24.57 -6.72
CA GLN A 53 9.82 24.23 -8.07
C GLN A 53 9.40 25.28 -9.12
N LEU A 54 8.70 26.35 -8.70
CA LEU A 54 8.20 27.39 -9.59
C LEU A 54 9.27 28.03 -10.47
N PRO A 55 10.48 28.36 -9.99
CA PRO A 55 11.53 28.94 -10.83
C PRO A 55 11.96 28.03 -11.98
N GLN A 56 11.86 26.71 -11.81
CA GLN A 56 12.23 25.71 -12.81
C GLN A 56 11.08 25.40 -13.76
N TYR A 57 9.84 25.66 -13.35
CA TYR A 57 8.63 25.25 -14.08
C TYR A 57 8.56 25.74 -15.54
N PRO A 58 8.96 26.97 -15.91
CA PRO A 58 8.93 27.45 -17.29
C PRO A 58 9.84 26.64 -18.22
N PHE A 59 10.90 26.04 -17.69
CA PHE A 59 11.89 25.25 -18.43
C PHE A 59 11.56 23.76 -18.44
N MET A 60 10.55 23.32 -17.69
CA MET A 60 10.12 21.92 -17.67
C MET A 60 9.22 21.62 -18.86
N LYS A 61 9.47 20.49 -19.54
CA LYS A 61 8.50 19.98 -20.52
C LYS A 61 7.16 19.80 -19.85
N LYS A 62 6.10 20.31 -20.46
CA LYS A 62 4.73 20.25 -19.91
C LYS A 62 4.21 18.83 -19.86
N GLU A 63 4.56 18.03 -20.85
CA GLU A 63 4.28 16.60 -20.94
C GLU A 63 5.59 15.83 -21.10
N TYR A 64 5.64 14.64 -20.55
CA TYR A 64 6.78 13.73 -20.64
C TYR A 64 6.33 12.29 -20.49
N GLU A 65 7.18 11.38 -20.94
CA GLU A 65 6.97 9.95 -20.87
C GLU A 65 8.12 9.30 -20.11
N GLU A 66 7.82 8.21 -19.42
CA GLU A 66 8.79 7.37 -18.72
C GLU A 66 8.55 5.92 -19.16
N ALA A 67 9.54 5.29 -19.76
CA ALA A 67 9.51 3.87 -20.05
C ALA A 67 9.67 3.10 -18.74
N CYS A 68 8.73 2.23 -18.43
CA CYS A 68 8.69 1.39 -17.25
C CYS A 68 8.75 -0.10 -17.64
N GLU A 69 8.83 -0.99 -16.67
CA GLU A 69 8.83 -2.43 -16.92
C GLU A 69 7.46 -2.87 -17.46
N GLY A 70 7.40 -3.17 -18.77
CA GLY A 70 6.21 -3.67 -19.44
C GLY A 70 5.15 -2.63 -19.80
N TYR A 71 5.30 -1.35 -19.45
CA TYR A 71 4.35 -0.29 -19.77
C TYR A 71 5.03 1.07 -19.94
N THR A 72 4.31 2.04 -20.49
CA THR A 72 4.77 3.45 -20.55
C THR A 72 3.90 4.32 -19.65
N MET A 73 4.55 5.19 -18.86
CA MET A 73 3.89 6.22 -18.07
C MET A 73 3.90 7.54 -18.85
N TYR A 74 2.71 8.08 -19.11
CA TYR A 74 2.46 9.37 -19.72
C TYR A 74 2.14 10.38 -18.64
N ALA A 75 2.85 11.49 -18.59
CA ALA A 75 2.66 12.48 -17.54
C ALA A 75 2.46 13.89 -18.07
N ARG A 76 1.57 14.64 -17.39
CA ARG A 76 1.41 16.08 -17.60
C ARG A 76 1.67 16.84 -16.31
N ARG A 77 2.56 17.84 -16.38
CA ARG A 77 2.84 18.73 -15.23
C ARG A 77 1.74 19.76 -15.04
N MET A 78 1.32 19.89 -13.78
CA MET A 78 0.36 20.87 -13.34
C MET A 78 0.92 21.66 -12.14
N LEU A 79 0.86 23.00 -12.20
CA LEU A 79 1.25 23.82 -11.07
C LEU A 79 0.25 23.68 -9.93
N SER A 80 0.72 23.28 -8.75
CA SER A 80 -0.07 23.18 -7.53
C SER A 80 0.27 24.34 -6.58
N ARG A 81 -0.74 25.08 -6.14
CA ARG A 81 -0.60 26.22 -5.22
C ARG A 81 -1.30 25.92 -3.90
N ALA A 82 -0.54 25.77 -2.82
CA ALA A 82 -1.05 25.40 -1.49
C ALA A 82 -2.14 26.32 -0.92
N LYS A 83 -2.20 27.59 -1.35
CA LYS A 83 -3.17 28.58 -0.88
C LYS A 83 -4.51 28.61 -1.64
N ILE A 84 -4.71 27.72 -2.61
CA ILE A 84 -5.94 27.66 -3.39
C ILE A 84 -6.87 26.58 -2.81
N SER A 85 -8.19 26.83 -2.84
CA SER A 85 -9.16 25.90 -2.28
C SER A 85 -9.03 24.48 -2.85
N PHE A 86 -9.27 23.47 -2.04
CA PHE A 86 -9.23 22.06 -2.43
C PHE A 86 -10.12 21.78 -3.65
N LYS A 87 -11.33 22.32 -3.65
CA LYS A 87 -12.28 22.15 -4.77
C LYS A 87 -11.74 22.69 -6.09
N TRP A 88 -11.14 23.87 -6.06
CA TRP A 88 -10.53 24.44 -7.25
C TRP A 88 -9.35 23.60 -7.75
N GLN A 89 -8.48 23.17 -6.85
CA GLN A 89 -7.33 22.30 -7.21
C GLN A 89 -7.78 20.96 -7.82
N THR A 90 -8.82 20.35 -7.25
CA THR A 90 -9.38 19.09 -7.76
C THR A 90 -9.94 19.27 -9.19
N ARG A 91 -10.68 20.36 -9.44
CA ARG A 91 -11.19 20.65 -10.78
C ARG A 91 -10.09 21.02 -11.78
N ALA A 92 -9.05 21.74 -11.34
CA ALA A 92 -7.88 22.04 -12.17
C ALA A 92 -7.10 20.75 -12.51
N TYR A 93 -6.97 19.84 -11.55
CA TYR A 93 -6.36 18.52 -11.76
C TYR A 93 -7.14 17.72 -12.83
N ALA A 94 -8.46 17.65 -12.73
CA ALA A 94 -9.29 16.96 -13.71
C ALA A 94 -9.14 17.55 -15.13
N LYS A 95 -9.08 18.91 -15.25
CA LYS A 95 -8.81 19.57 -16.55
C LYS A 95 -7.42 19.25 -17.10
N ALA A 96 -6.40 19.18 -16.24
CA ALA A 96 -5.05 18.80 -16.64
C ALA A 96 -5.00 17.33 -17.09
N MET A 97 -5.70 16.46 -16.39
CA MET A 97 -5.83 15.04 -16.73
C MET A 97 -6.54 14.85 -18.08
N GLU A 98 -7.63 15.56 -18.33
CA GLU A 98 -8.32 15.48 -19.63
C GLU A 98 -7.42 15.88 -20.79
N LYS A 99 -6.62 16.96 -20.63
CA LYS A 99 -5.64 17.36 -21.66
C LYS A 99 -4.57 16.30 -21.89
N ALA A 100 -4.07 15.68 -20.80
CA ALA A 100 -3.11 14.58 -20.90
C ALA A 100 -3.74 13.36 -21.58
N PHE A 101 -4.99 13.06 -21.26
CA PHE A 101 -5.77 11.96 -21.86
C PHE A 101 -5.93 12.17 -23.38
N LEU A 102 -6.25 13.37 -23.84
CA LEU A 102 -6.39 13.65 -25.28
C LEU A 102 -5.06 13.47 -26.01
N SER A 103 -3.96 14.02 -25.46
CA SER A 103 -2.61 13.79 -26.03
C SER A 103 -2.24 12.30 -26.04
N TYR A 104 -2.63 11.56 -25.01
CA TYR A 104 -2.45 10.11 -24.92
C TYR A 104 -3.21 9.37 -26.03
N VAL A 105 -4.50 9.69 -26.20
CA VAL A 105 -5.36 9.04 -27.21
C VAL A 105 -4.86 9.27 -28.65
N GLU A 106 -4.31 10.44 -28.93
CA GLU A 106 -3.69 10.74 -30.23
C GLU A 106 -2.51 9.82 -30.54
N LYS A 107 -1.76 9.38 -29.53
CA LYS A 107 -0.58 8.50 -29.68
C LYS A 107 -0.92 7.02 -29.63
N GLU A 108 -1.72 6.63 -28.67
CA GLU A 108 -1.90 5.25 -28.24
C GLU A 108 -3.26 4.65 -28.59
N GLY A 109 -4.20 5.51 -29.01
CA GLY A 109 -5.59 5.14 -29.23
C GLY A 109 -6.43 5.22 -27.95
N LYS A 110 -7.75 5.11 -28.14
CA LYS A 110 -8.72 5.17 -27.04
C LYS A 110 -8.63 3.89 -26.18
N PRO A 111 -8.44 3.99 -24.86
CA PRO A 111 -8.47 2.83 -23.98
C PRO A 111 -9.87 2.26 -23.84
N ASP A 112 -9.98 0.96 -23.56
CA ASP A 112 -11.22 0.26 -23.26
C ASP A 112 -11.68 0.48 -21.84
N ILE A 113 -10.73 0.62 -20.90
CA ILE A 113 -10.97 0.78 -19.48
C ILE A 113 -10.08 1.90 -18.94
N LEU A 114 -10.66 2.74 -18.09
CA LEU A 114 -9.91 3.63 -17.20
C LEU A 114 -9.90 3.01 -15.80
N HIS A 115 -8.73 2.66 -15.28
CA HIS A 115 -8.58 2.15 -13.92
C HIS A 115 -7.93 3.21 -13.04
N ALA A 116 -8.75 3.95 -12.31
CA ALA A 116 -8.28 4.97 -11.39
C ALA A 116 -7.98 4.41 -10.00
N HIS A 117 -7.00 5.01 -9.33
CA HIS A 117 -6.66 4.68 -7.95
C HIS A 117 -6.83 5.91 -7.06
N VAL A 118 -7.65 5.76 -6.01
CA VAL A 118 -8.10 6.78 -5.07
C VAL A 118 -9.14 7.73 -5.68
N ALA A 119 -10.29 7.87 -5.00
CA ALA A 119 -11.43 8.63 -5.53
C ALA A 119 -11.10 10.09 -5.87
N VAL A 120 -10.23 10.76 -5.09
CA VAL A 120 -9.90 12.17 -5.30
C VAL A 120 -8.39 12.40 -5.18
N PRO A 121 -7.75 13.01 -6.19
CA PRO A 121 -8.33 13.64 -7.38
C PRO A 121 -8.41 12.73 -8.62
N ALA A 122 -7.67 11.61 -8.69
CA ALA A 122 -7.54 10.80 -9.91
C ALA A 122 -8.88 10.16 -10.33
N GLY A 123 -9.60 9.53 -9.40
CA GLY A 123 -10.90 8.94 -9.67
C GLY A 123 -11.91 9.95 -10.19
N TYR A 124 -11.96 11.15 -9.63
CA TYR A 124 -12.83 12.21 -10.11
C TYR A 124 -12.51 12.63 -11.57
N GLY A 125 -11.24 12.80 -11.88
CA GLY A 125 -10.80 13.09 -13.25
C GLY A 125 -11.15 11.96 -14.23
N ALA A 126 -10.88 10.72 -13.85
CA ALA A 126 -11.21 9.54 -14.63
C ALA A 126 -12.72 9.38 -14.86
N ALA A 127 -13.54 9.59 -13.82
CA ALA A 127 -15.01 9.53 -13.92
C ALA A 127 -15.59 10.61 -14.87
N LEU A 128 -15.00 11.82 -14.88
CA LEU A 128 -15.37 12.87 -15.84
C LEU A 128 -15.03 12.47 -17.29
N ILE A 129 -13.82 11.93 -17.50
CA ILE A 129 -13.36 11.45 -18.81
C ILE A 129 -14.22 10.27 -19.25
N GLY A 130 -14.43 9.28 -18.39
CA GLY A 130 -15.26 8.11 -18.70
C GLY A 130 -16.66 8.51 -19.12
N LYS A 131 -17.32 9.38 -18.36
CA LYS A 131 -18.65 9.92 -18.69
C LYS A 131 -18.68 10.67 -20.03
N LYS A 132 -17.67 11.49 -20.31
CA LYS A 132 -17.61 12.32 -21.51
C LYS A 132 -17.31 11.53 -22.78
N TYR A 133 -16.43 10.54 -22.68
CA TYR A 133 -15.93 9.80 -23.85
C TYR A 133 -16.49 8.38 -23.96
N GLY A 134 -17.44 8.01 -23.10
CA GLY A 134 -18.06 6.67 -23.10
C GLY A 134 -17.07 5.55 -22.82
N ILE A 135 -16.25 5.69 -21.77
CA ILE A 135 -15.27 4.67 -21.35
C ILE A 135 -15.63 4.22 -19.94
N PRO A 136 -15.80 2.92 -19.68
CA PRO A 136 -16.05 2.41 -18.34
C PRO A 136 -14.88 2.70 -17.40
N VAL A 137 -15.21 3.05 -16.16
CA VAL A 137 -14.22 3.43 -15.13
C VAL A 137 -14.30 2.45 -13.97
N LEU A 138 -13.16 1.82 -13.65
CA LEU A 138 -12.94 1.13 -12.39
C LEU A 138 -12.20 2.07 -11.44
N LEU A 139 -12.63 2.17 -10.19
CA LEU A 139 -11.88 2.82 -9.13
C LEU A 139 -11.43 1.79 -8.11
N THR A 140 -10.15 1.73 -7.79
CA THR A 140 -9.66 1.05 -6.58
C THR A 140 -9.34 2.08 -5.50
N GLU A 141 -10.04 2.00 -4.36
CA GLU A 141 -9.81 2.90 -3.23
C GLU A 141 -8.78 2.33 -2.27
N HIS A 142 -7.74 3.14 -1.99
CA HIS A 142 -6.63 2.80 -1.10
C HIS A 142 -6.64 3.60 0.19
N ALA A 143 -7.49 4.62 0.29
CA ALA A 143 -7.45 5.58 1.36
C ALA A 143 -8.85 5.97 1.84
N PHE A 144 -8.97 6.14 3.15
CA PHE A 144 -10.18 6.61 3.79
C PHE A 144 -10.44 8.13 3.57
N SER A 145 -9.37 8.92 3.50
CA SER A 145 -9.46 10.38 3.53
C SER A 145 -10.30 11.04 2.43
N PRO A 146 -10.37 10.53 1.18
CA PRO A 146 -11.21 11.14 0.14
C PRO A 146 -12.70 11.13 0.49
N TRP A 147 -13.15 10.18 1.27
CA TRP A 147 -14.54 10.00 1.69
C TRP A 147 -14.86 10.74 2.98
N ALA A 148 -13.92 10.77 3.93
CA ALA A 148 -14.12 11.36 5.25
C ALA A 148 -14.07 12.89 5.27
N LYS A 149 -13.27 13.52 4.41
CA LYS A 149 -13.09 14.96 4.40
C LYS A 149 -14.25 15.68 3.74
N PRO A 150 -14.93 16.63 4.41
CA PRO A 150 -16.10 17.33 3.86
C PRO A 150 -15.84 18.00 2.50
N GLU A 151 -14.64 18.54 2.31
CA GLU A 151 -14.26 19.22 1.06
C GLU A 151 -14.09 18.28 -0.15
N SER A 152 -13.91 16.95 0.08
CA SER A 152 -13.75 15.97 -0.97
C SER A 152 -14.98 15.11 -1.23
N GLN A 153 -15.96 15.08 -0.32
CA GLN A 153 -17.12 14.19 -0.42
C GLN A 153 -17.94 14.38 -1.69
N GLU A 154 -18.13 15.63 -2.16
CA GLU A 154 -18.89 15.87 -3.41
C GLU A 154 -18.26 15.17 -4.61
N PHE A 155 -16.92 15.15 -4.66
CA PHE A 155 -16.14 14.49 -5.73
C PHE A 155 -16.20 12.97 -5.59
N ALA A 156 -16.05 12.46 -4.37
CA ALA A 156 -16.14 11.03 -4.10
C ALA A 156 -17.53 10.47 -4.45
N ARG A 157 -18.61 11.17 -4.10
CA ARG A 157 -19.98 10.81 -4.50
C ARG A 157 -20.18 10.85 -6.01
N PHE A 158 -19.56 11.80 -6.71
CA PHE A 158 -19.59 11.82 -8.17
C PHE A 158 -18.92 10.58 -8.76
N VAL A 159 -17.77 10.18 -8.20
CA VAL A 159 -17.06 8.95 -8.61
C VAL A 159 -17.94 7.72 -8.38
N ALA A 160 -18.55 7.59 -7.19
CA ALA A 160 -19.44 6.47 -6.87
C ALA A 160 -20.60 6.29 -7.86
N LYS A 161 -21.11 7.39 -8.44
CA LYS A 161 -22.18 7.36 -9.43
C LYS A 161 -21.73 7.08 -10.87
N ASN A 162 -20.43 7.16 -11.16
CA ASN A 162 -19.92 7.10 -12.53
C ASN A 162 -18.75 6.11 -12.70
N ALA A 163 -18.49 5.27 -11.70
CA ALA A 163 -17.44 4.25 -11.73
C ALA A 163 -17.90 3.00 -10.98
N LYS A 164 -17.39 1.83 -11.37
CA LYS A 164 -17.43 0.63 -10.52
C LYS A 164 -16.37 0.81 -9.44
N ILE A 165 -16.71 0.56 -8.17
CA ILE A 165 -15.82 0.78 -7.04
C ILE A 165 -15.26 -0.55 -6.55
N THR A 166 -13.95 -0.56 -6.32
CA THR A 166 -13.26 -1.59 -5.54
C THR A 166 -12.49 -0.99 -4.39
N THR A 167 -12.20 -1.79 -3.38
CA THR A 167 -11.43 -1.41 -2.19
C THR A 167 -10.34 -2.43 -1.92
N VAL A 168 -9.26 -2.00 -1.28
CA VAL A 168 -8.13 -2.89 -1.01
C VAL A 168 -8.33 -3.80 0.22
N SER A 169 -9.36 -3.55 1.04
CA SER A 169 -9.61 -4.31 2.27
C SER A 169 -11.09 -4.36 2.63
N THR A 170 -11.46 -5.35 3.46
CA THR A 170 -12.80 -5.48 4.03
C THR A 170 -13.17 -4.27 4.88
N PHE A 171 -12.21 -3.67 5.58
CA PHE A 171 -12.42 -2.44 6.33
C PHE A 171 -12.93 -1.29 5.45
N LEU A 172 -12.22 -1.00 4.35
CA LEU A 172 -12.64 0.06 3.42
C LEU A 172 -13.98 -0.27 2.77
N GLN A 173 -14.22 -1.52 2.42
CA GLN A 173 -15.50 -1.98 1.86
C GLN A 173 -16.66 -1.72 2.82
N ASN A 174 -16.54 -2.16 4.07
CA ASN A 174 -17.56 -1.97 5.08
C ASN A 174 -17.79 -0.48 5.37
N MET A 175 -16.72 0.29 5.47
CA MET A 175 -16.78 1.73 5.68
C MET A 175 -17.52 2.45 4.53
N LEU A 176 -17.26 2.10 3.27
CA LEU A 176 -17.95 2.70 2.13
C LEU A 176 -19.44 2.33 2.14
N ARG A 177 -19.78 1.08 2.43
CA ARG A 177 -21.16 0.62 2.50
C ARG A 177 -21.93 1.27 3.64
N GLU A 178 -21.38 1.27 4.87
CA GLU A 178 -22.07 1.71 6.06
C GLU A 178 -22.19 3.24 6.19
N LYS A 179 -21.14 3.96 5.80
CA LYS A 179 -21.09 5.42 5.99
C LYS A 179 -21.43 6.25 4.77
N TYR A 180 -21.29 5.66 3.58
CA TYR A 180 -21.42 6.41 2.33
C TYR A 180 -22.39 5.77 1.35
N ASP A 181 -23.10 4.70 1.75
CA ASP A 181 -24.08 3.97 0.92
C ASP A 181 -23.47 3.65 -0.46
N THR A 182 -22.27 3.10 -0.44
CA THR A 182 -21.52 2.82 -1.66
C THR A 182 -21.04 1.38 -1.65
N ASP A 183 -21.60 0.57 -2.54
CA ASP A 183 -21.18 -0.80 -2.75
C ASP A 183 -19.81 -0.86 -3.43
N SER A 184 -19.03 -1.84 -3.06
CA SER A 184 -17.72 -2.10 -3.65
C SER A 184 -17.34 -3.56 -3.57
N GLU A 185 -16.46 -3.99 -4.48
CA GLU A 185 -15.81 -5.30 -4.43
C GLU A 185 -14.38 -5.14 -3.87
N ILE A 186 -13.80 -6.23 -3.41
CA ILE A 186 -12.41 -6.17 -2.90
C ILE A 186 -11.46 -6.48 -4.07
N LEU A 187 -10.59 -5.52 -4.41
CA LEU A 187 -9.41 -5.71 -5.24
C LEU A 187 -8.19 -5.31 -4.41
N PRO A 188 -7.51 -6.26 -3.77
CA PRO A 188 -6.38 -5.99 -2.87
C PRO A 188 -5.18 -5.36 -3.58
N ASN A 189 -4.27 -4.79 -2.80
CA ASN A 189 -2.95 -4.43 -3.33
C ASN A 189 -2.21 -5.70 -3.77
N VAL A 190 -1.52 -5.61 -4.89
CA VAL A 190 -0.60 -6.67 -5.31
C VAL A 190 0.69 -6.59 -4.50
N VAL A 191 1.17 -7.74 -4.07
CA VAL A 191 2.50 -7.90 -3.46
C VAL A 191 3.32 -8.81 -4.37
N ASP A 192 4.53 -8.36 -4.70
CA ASP A 192 5.49 -9.23 -5.42
C ASP A 192 6.08 -10.23 -4.41
N THR A 193 5.36 -11.33 -4.21
CA THR A 193 5.76 -12.36 -3.24
C THR A 193 7.05 -13.05 -3.61
N SER A 194 7.43 -13.10 -4.89
CA SER A 194 8.61 -13.79 -5.39
C SER A 194 9.92 -13.27 -4.77
N VAL A 195 9.96 -11.99 -4.44
CA VAL A 195 11.11 -11.34 -3.77
C VAL A 195 11.34 -11.93 -2.37
N PHE A 196 10.26 -12.40 -1.71
CA PHE A 196 10.26 -12.87 -0.33
C PHE A 196 10.25 -14.39 -0.20
N GLU A 197 10.05 -15.13 -1.30
CA GLU A 197 10.02 -16.60 -1.34
C GLU A 197 11.44 -17.22 -1.24
N LYS A 198 12.19 -16.80 -0.22
CA LYS A 198 13.51 -17.34 0.10
C LYS A 198 13.41 -18.41 1.18
N PRO A 199 14.32 -19.41 1.19
CA PRO A 199 14.43 -20.33 2.32
C PRO A 199 14.71 -19.60 3.61
N ARG A 200 14.08 -20.00 4.70
CA ARG A 200 14.36 -19.47 6.03
C ARG A 200 15.77 -19.87 6.46
N ALA A 201 16.49 -18.93 7.04
CA ALA A 201 17.86 -19.10 7.53
C ALA A 201 17.95 -18.78 9.04
N LEU A 202 17.08 -19.45 9.82
CA LEU A 202 17.01 -19.27 11.28
C LEU A 202 18.33 -19.66 11.94
N LEU A 203 18.81 -18.79 12.82
CA LEU A 203 20.01 -19.04 13.60
C LEU A 203 19.63 -19.78 14.90
N ASN A 204 20.26 -20.93 15.15
CA ASN A 204 20.02 -21.73 16.37
C ASN A 204 20.90 -21.25 17.53
N ASP A 205 20.89 -19.96 17.82
CA ASP A 205 21.70 -19.29 18.86
C ASP A 205 20.90 -18.92 20.13
N GLY A 206 19.64 -19.37 20.19
CA GLY A 206 18.75 -19.09 21.30
C GLY A 206 18.20 -17.66 21.34
N VAL A 207 18.45 -16.83 20.31
CA VAL A 207 17.93 -15.45 20.23
C VAL A 207 16.62 -15.44 19.46
N TYR A 208 15.58 -14.87 20.04
CA TYR A 208 14.29 -14.62 19.37
C TYR A 208 14.33 -13.32 18.58
N ARG A 209 14.16 -13.39 17.27
CA ARG A 209 14.32 -12.25 16.35
C ARG A 209 12.98 -11.69 15.93
N LEU A 210 12.71 -10.50 16.43
CA LEU A 210 11.52 -9.73 16.04
C LEU A 210 11.92 -8.65 15.02
N LEU A 211 11.04 -8.40 14.07
CA LEU A 211 11.23 -7.41 13.01
C LEU A 211 10.01 -6.51 12.89
N THR A 212 10.20 -5.24 12.60
CA THR A 212 9.14 -4.38 12.06
C THR A 212 9.61 -3.69 10.78
N ILE A 213 8.72 -3.56 9.81
CA ILE A 213 8.96 -2.87 8.53
C ILE A 213 7.90 -1.78 8.39
N SER A 214 8.30 -0.50 8.50
CA SER A 214 7.33 0.58 8.36
C SER A 214 8.00 1.92 8.02
N ALA A 215 7.24 2.83 7.39
CA ALA A 215 7.62 4.24 7.40
C ALA A 215 7.46 4.78 8.81
N LEU A 216 8.54 5.31 9.42
CA LEU A 216 8.55 5.77 10.82
C LEU A 216 7.84 7.12 10.94
N ARG A 217 6.52 7.06 11.05
CA ARG A 217 5.62 8.22 11.16
C ARG A 217 4.60 8.00 12.28
N TYR A 218 3.90 9.06 12.66
CA TYR A 218 2.79 8.96 13.63
C TYR A 218 1.79 7.87 13.22
N GLY A 219 1.34 7.09 14.20
CA GLY A 219 0.43 5.97 13.99
C GLY A 219 1.11 4.61 13.81
N LYS A 220 2.46 4.53 13.82
CA LYS A 220 3.20 3.24 13.72
C LYS A 220 3.63 2.65 15.05
N PHE A 221 3.72 3.45 16.09
CA PHE A 221 3.88 3.05 17.49
C PHE A 221 4.98 2.00 17.76
N VAL A 222 6.16 2.17 17.15
CA VAL A 222 7.33 1.32 17.41
C VAL A 222 7.74 1.40 18.88
N ASP A 223 7.53 2.55 19.54
CA ASP A 223 7.75 2.72 20.98
C ASP A 223 6.85 1.83 21.83
N VAL A 224 5.63 1.52 21.39
CA VAL A 224 4.74 0.57 22.07
C VAL A 224 5.31 -0.85 22.01
N THR A 225 5.91 -1.24 20.87
CA THR A 225 6.62 -2.52 20.76
C THR A 225 7.82 -2.58 21.70
N ILE A 226 8.63 -1.51 21.78
CA ILE A 226 9.77 -1.44 22.70
C ILE A 226 9.30 -1.56 24.15
N LYS A 227 8.20 -0.89 24.53
CA LYS A 227 7.58 -1.02 25.88
C LYS A 227 7.11 -2.45 26.15
N ALA A 228 6.44 -3.09 25.20
CA ALA A 228 5.98 -4.49 25.35
C ALA A 228 7.17 -5.45 25.55
N LEU A 229 8.24 -5.29 24.79
CA LEU A 229 9.46 -6.09 24.94
C LEU A 229 10.16 -5.83 26.27
N ARG A 230 10.17 -4.58 26.76
CA ARG A 230 10.68 -4.26 28.10
C ARG A 230 9.90 -4.99 29.19
N LEU A 231 8.55 -4.98 29.12
CA LEU A 231 7.70 -5.72 30.06
C LEU A 231 8.02 -7.21 30.07
N LEU A 232 8.17 -7.83 28.90
CA LEU A 232 8.51 -9.26 28.76
C LEU A 232 9.90 -9.57 29.33
N ARG A 233 10.90 -8.69 29.12
CA ARG A 233 12.24 -8.81 29.68
C ARG A 233 12.22 -8.74 31.21
N ASP A 234 11.55 -7.74 31.76
CA ASP A 234 11.49 -7.51 33.20
C ASP A 234 10.76 -8.65 33.95
N ARG A 235 9.82 -9.32 33.28
CA ARG A 235 9.09 -10.49 33.82
C ARG A 235 9.80 -11.82 33.58
N GLY A 236 10.86 -11.82 32.77
CA GLY A 236 11.53 -13.07 32.37
C GLY A 236 10.64 -14.01 31.54
N GLU A 237 9.67 -13.47 30.81
CA GLU A 237 8.66 -14.23 30.07
C GLU A 237 9.09 -14.66 28.68
N ILE A 238 10.16 -14.07 28.14
CA ILE A 238 10.84 -14.49 26.91
C ILE A 238 12.34 -14.58 27.17
N GLY A 239 13.04 -15.44 26.39
CA GLY A 239 14.48 -15.57 26.45
C GLY A 239 15.22 -14.37 25.83
N LYS A 240 16.48 -14.58 25.45
CA LYS A 240 17.25 -13.56 24.73
C LYS A 240 16.56 -13.20 23.42
N PHE A 241 16.43 -11.92 23.12
CA PHE A 241 15.80 -11.45 21.90
C PHE A 241 16.54 -10.26 21.25
N GLU A 242 16.24 -10.03 19.99
CA GLU A 242 16.66 -8.88 19.21
C GLU A 242 15.46 -8.31 18.46
N PHE A 243 15.24 -6.99 18.49
CA PHE A 243 14.20 -6.30 17.75
C PHE A 243 14.83 -5.38 16.71
N THR A 244 14.62 -5.68 15.44
CA THR A 244 15.13 -4.88 14.32
C THR A 244 14.03 -4.03 13.73
N VAL A 245 14.28 -2.72 13.62
CA VAL A 245 13.40 -1.71 13.05
C VAL A 245 13.89 -1.34 11.66
N ILE A 246 13.16 -1.75 10.62
CA ILE A 246 13.42 -1.36 9.23
C ILE A 246 12.49 -0.20 8.86
N GLY A 247 13.07 0.89 8.37
CA GLY A 247 12.38 2.08 7.90
C GLY A 247 13.05 3.36 8.35
N ASP A 248 12.53 4.46 7.88
CA ASP A 248 12.94 5.82 8.24
C ASP A 248 11.70 6.73 8.31
N GLY A 249 11.86 7.91 8.86
CA GLY A 249 10.78 8.88 8.89
C GLY A 249 10.85 9.87 10.05
N GLN A 250 9.81 10.69 10.13
CA GLN A 250 9.77 11.85 11.03
C GLN A 250 9.71 11.49 12.54
N THR A 251 9.36 10.25 12.89
CA THR A 251 9.31 9.78 14.29
C THR A 251 10.48 8.88 14.68
N GLU A 252 11.49 8.74 13.83
CA GLU A 252 12.64 7.87 14.07
C GLU A 252 13.37 8.25 15.37
N ASP A 253 13.65 9.55 15.56
CA ASP A 253 14.35 10.04 16.75
C ASP A 253 13.51 9.81 18.03
N VAL A 254 12.19 9.92 17.94
CA VAL A 254 11.27 9.62 19.07
C VAL A 254 11.38 8.15 19.46
N TYR A 255 11.42 7.24 18.50
CA TYR A 255 11.52 5.81 18.77
C TYR A 255 12.92 5.39 19.27
N LYS A 256 13.98 6.03 18.75
CA LYS A 256 15.35 5.84 19.28
C LYS A 256 15.45 6.32 20.73
N GLN A 257 14.84 7.47 21.03
CA GLN A 257 14.81 7.98 22.41
C GLN A 257 14.04 7.03 23.34
N ALA A 258 12.91 6.47 22.88
CA ALA A 258 12.17 5.47 23.67
C ALA A 258 13.04 4.22 23.97
N ALA A 259 13.89 3.77 23.06
CA ALA A 259 14.79 2.66 23.31
C ALA A 259 15.86 3.03 24.37
N ILE A 260 16.34 4.27 24.40
CA ILE A 260 17.26 4.77 25.41
C ILE A 260 16.59 4.86 26.78
N ASP A 261 15.44 5.52 26.85
CA ASP A 261 14.69 5.75 28.10
C ASP A 261 14.26 4.44 28.78
N LEU A 262 14.02 3.38 27.98
CA LEU A 262 13.65 2.05 28.45
C LEU A 262 14.84 1.11 28.62
N GLU A 263 16.09 1.58 28.45
CA GLU A 263 17.32 0.78 28.55
C GLU A 263 17.28 -0.47 27.64
N MET A 264 16.83 -0.30 26.36
CA MET A 264 16.65 -1.38 25.38
C MET A 264 17.64 -1.29 24.21
N THR A 265 18.64 -0.43 24.29
CA THR A 265 19.61 -0.19 23.20
C THR A 265 20.52 -1.38 22.90
N ASP A 266 20.62 -2.32 23.83
CA ASP A 266 21.37 -3.57 23.68
C ASP A 266 20.69 -4.57 22.76
N CYS A 267 19.36 -4.50 22.64
CA CYS A 267 18.53 -5.46 21.88
C CYS A 267 17.65 -4.81 20.79
N VAL A 268 17.55 -3.49 20.72
CA VAL A 268 16.79 -2.77 19.68
C VAL A 268 17.72 -2.13 18.64
N LYS A 269 17.56 -2.47 17.37
CA LYS A 269 18.41 -2.00 16.27
C LYS A 269 17.59 -1.25 15.23
N PHE A 270 17.98 -0.01 14.92
CA PHE A 270 17.42 0.78 13.82
C PHE A 270 18.38 0.69 12.62
N VAL A 271 17.92 0.08 11.53
CA VAL A 271 18.76 -0.21 10.36
C VAL A 271 18.45 0.67 9.15
N GLY A 272 17.58 1.66 9.34
CA GLY A 272 17.15 2.58 8.29
C GLY A 272 16.26 1.91 7.23
N ARG A 273 15.99 2.65 6.17
CA ARG A 273 15.19 2.17 5.04
C ARG A 273 15.95 1.08 4.28
N LYS A 274 15.21 0.06 3.82
CA LYS A 274 15.70 -1.06 3.01
C LYS A 274 14.89 -1.19 1.73
N THR A 275 15.52 -1.73 0.69
CA THR A 275 14.81 -2.20 -0.50
C THR A 275 14.03 -3.48 -0.18
N PRO A 276 13.03 -3.84 -1.00
CA PRO A 276 12.31 -5.12 -0.81
C PRO A 276 13.26 -6.34 -0.73
N ALA A 277 14.28 -6.39 -1.57
CA ALA A 277 15.26 -7.49 -1.57
C ALA A 277 16.09 -7.54 -0.27
N GLU A 278 16.51 -6.39 0.26
CA GLU A 278 17.20 -6.32 1.57
C GLU A 278 16.26 -6.66 2.72
N ALA A 279 14.99 -6.20 2.67
CA ALA A 279 13.98 -6.53 3.69
C ALA A 279 13.68 -8.04 3.70
N ALA A 280 13.63 -8.68 2.53
CA ALA A 280 13.50 -10.13 2.40
C ALA A 280 14.65 -10.86 3.10
N GLU A 281 15.89 -10.35 3.03
CA GLU A 281 17.05 -10.93 3.73
C GLU A 281 16.87 -10.89 5.25
N TYR A 282 16.41 -9.77 5.80
CA TYR A 282 16.08 -9.69 7.24
C TYR A 282 14.97 -10.66 7.63
N LEU A 283 13.96 -10.82 6.79
CA LEU A 283 12.85 -11.73 7.05
C LEU A 283 13.30 -13.20 7.06
N THR A 284 14.33 -13.62 6.29
CA THR A 284 14.83 -15.01 6.35
C THR A 284 15.32 -15.41 7.74
N HIS A 285 15.79 -14.44 8.53
CA HIS A 285 16.32 -14.64 9.88
C HIS A 285 15.33 -14.29 11.00
N ALA A 286 14.20 -13.67 10.68
CA ALA A 286 13.24 -13.24 11.68
C ALA A 286 12.34 -14.38 12.16
N ASP A 287 12.06 -14.47 13.44
CA ASP A 287 11.06 -15.40 13.98
C ASP A 287 9.64 -14.84 13.85
N THR A 288 9.48 -13.51 13.93
CA THR A 288 8.17 -12.84 13.95
C THR A 288 8.27 -11.43 13.40
N LEU A 289 7.30 -11.03 12.56
CA LEU A 289 7.06 -9.61 12.23
C LEU A 289 6.08 -9.01 13.24
N VAL A 290 6.35 -7.78 13.71
CA VAL A 290 5.46 -7.02 14.61
C VAL A 290 4.93 -5.79 13.91
N ILE A 291 3.60 -5.60 13.90
CA ILE A 291 2.89 -4.42 13.42
C ILE A 291 2.12 -3.82 14.59
N ALA A 292 2.55 -2.67 15.10
CA ALA A 292 1.93 -1.98 16.24
C ALA A 292 1.10 -0.75 15.82
N SER A 293 0.76 -0.63 14.55
CA SER A 293 0.03 0.50 13.99
C SER A 293 -1.37 0.67 14.60
N ASP A 294 -1.87 1.90 14.69
CA ASP A 294 -3.28 2.15 15.02
C ASP A 294 -4.19 2.18 13.78
N PHE A 295 -3.60 2.32 12.61
CA PHE A 295 -4.34 2.32 11.35
C PHE A 295 -3.49 1.85 10.17
N GLU A 296 -3.99 0.82 9.48
CA GLU A 296 -3.51 0.35 8.20
C GLU A 296 -4.70 0.20 7.23
N THR A 297 -4.51 0.60 5.98
CA THR A 297 -5.55 0.38 4.97
C THR A 297 -5.49 -1.03 4.38
N PHE A 298 -4.32 -1.68 4.41
CA PHE A 298 -4.13 -3.03 3.91
C PHE A 298 -3.09 -3.83 4.70
N GLY A 299 -1.86 -3.31 4.88
CA GLY A 299 -0.81 -3.98 5.66
C GLY A 299 0.16 -4.80 4.80
N ILE A 300 0.71 -4.22 3.75
CA ILE A 300 1.70 -4.87 2.86
C ILE A 300 2.81 -5.60 3.62
N PRO A 301 3.45 -5.03 4.68
CA PRO A 301 4.51 -5.73 5.40
C PRO A 301 4.10 -7.06 6.02
N ALA A 302 2.81 -7.23 6.40
CA ALA A 302 2.33 -8.51 6.90
C ALA A 302 2.34 -9.58 5.78
N LEU A 303 1.92 -9.24 4.57
CA LEU A 303 1.98 -10.16 3.43
C LEU A 303 3.41 -10.48 3.00
N GLU A 304 4.33 -9.50 3.07
CA GLU A 304 5.76 -9.70 2.83
C GLU A 304 6.35 -10.71 3.81
N ALA A 305 6.00 -10.58 5.10
CA ALA A 305 6.41 -11.54 6.14
C ALA A 305 5.84 -12.93 5.89
N LEU A 306 4.53 -13.05 5.62
CA LEU A 306 3.90 -14.33 5.32
C LEU A 306 4.50 -14.98 4.06
N ALA A 307 4.82 -14.22 3.01
CA ALA A 307 5.52 -14.71 1.82
C ALA A 307 6.92 -15.24 2.15
N ALA A 308 7.59 -14.67 3.14
CA ALA A 308 8.85 -15.18 3.67
C ALA A 308 8.68 -16.37 4.63
N GLY A 309 7.45 -16.81 4.93
CA GLY A 309 7.18 -17.85 5.93
C GLY A 309 7.32 -17.37 7.37
N VAL A 310 7.14 -16.07 7.64
CA VAL A 310 7.26 -15.44 8.97
C VAL A 310 5.88 -15.13 9.51
N PRO A 311 5.49 -15.64 10.69
CA PRO A 311 4.23 -15.32 11.33
C PRO A 311 4.23 -13.88 11.87
N VAL A 312 3.03 -13.34 12.12
CA VAL A 312 2.83 -11.91 12.41
C VAL A 312 2.18 -11.70 13.77
N VAL A 313 2.71 -10.78 14.56
CA VAL A 313 2.00 -10.14 15.66
C VAL A 313 1.46 -8.81 15.16
N CYS A 314 0.16 -8.60 15.23
CA CYS A 314 -0.48 -7.41 14.65
C CYS A 314 -1.51 -6.82 15.60
N THR A 315 -1.48 -5.51 15.74
CA THR A 315 -2.59 -4.80 16.37
C THR A 315 -3.84 -4.87 15.48
N ARG A 316 -5.04 -4.79 16.10
CA ARG A 316 -6.32 -4.67 15.38
C ARG A 316 -6.41 -3.30 14.69
N CYS A 317 -5.68 -3.16 13.59
CA CYS A 317 -5.50 -1.91 12.85
C CYS A 317 -6.21 -1.91 11.49
N TYR A 318 -7.26 -2.70 11.37
CA TYR A 318 -8.24 -2.78 10.27
C TYR A 318 -7.77 -3.54 9.02
N GLY A 319 -6.89 -2.96 8.19
CA GLY A 319 -6.54 -3.52 6.87
C GLY A 319 -6.00 -4.95 6.92
N PRO A 320 -5.03 -5.27 7.76
CA PRO A 320 -4.47 -6.62 7.89
C PRO A 320 -5.49 -7.69 8.30
N GLU A 321 -6.55 -7.32 9.01
CA GLU A 321 -7.65 -8.22 9.38
C GLU A 321 -8.41 -8.79 8.17
N THR A 322 -8.13 -8.28 6.96
CA THR A 322 -8.64 -8.84 5.71
C THR A 322 -8.08 -10.24 5.42
N PHE A 323 -6.88 -10.55 5.92
CA PHE A 323 -6.16 -11.80 5.59
C PHE A 323 -5.46 -12.46 6.79
N LEU A 324 -5.21 -11.74 7.88
CA LEU A 324 -4.64 -12.32 9.10
C LEU A 324 -5.70 -13.09 9.89
N ASN A 325 -5.32 -14.26 10.38
CA ASN A 325 -6.12 -15.12 11.25
C ASN A 325 -5.22 -15.92 12.19
N ASP A 326 -5.80 -16.71 13.08
CA ASP A 326 -5.09 -17.43 14.15
C ASP A 326 -4.08 -18.48 13.62
N THR A 327 -4.14 -18.85 12.33
CA THR A 327 -3.15 -19.77 11.74
C THR A 327 -1.86 -19.09 11.33
N CYS A 328 -1.86 -17.77 11.19
CA CYS A 328 -0.72 -16.99 10.71
C CYS A 328 -0.34 -15.79 11.59
N ALA A 329 -1.18 -15.43 12.56
CA ALA A 329 -0.96 -14.25 13.37
C ALA A 329 -1.51 -14.35 14.80
N GLU A 330 -0.94 -13.53 15.69
CA GLU A 330 -1.51 -13.18 16.98
C GLU A 330 -1.99 -11.73 16.94
N MET A 331 -3.26 -11.50 17.28
CA MET A 331 -3.87 -10.17 17.24
C MET A 331 -3.94 -9.56 18.64
N CYS A 332 -3.73 -8.24 18.72
CA CYS A 332 -3.81 -7.49 19.99
C CYS A 332 -4.43 -6.09 19.78
N GLU A 333 -4.77 -5.44 20.89
CA GLU A 333 -5.30 -4.08 20.86
C GLU A 333 -4.18 -3.05 20.59
N PHE A 334 -4.48 -2.02 19.80
CA PHE A 334 -3.51 -0.97 19.49
C PHE A 334 -3.28 -0.05 20.72
N ARG A 335 -2.07 0.55 20.78
CA ARG A 335 -1.61 1.41 21.89
C ARG A 335 -1.66 0.75 23.26
N ASN A 336 -1.69 -0.57 23.31
CA ASN A 336 -1.71 -1.34 24.57
C ASN A 336 -0.44 -2.20 24.66
N PRO A 337 0.62 -1.74 25.36
CA PRO A 337 1.87 -2.50 25.45
C PRO A 337 1.71 -3.81 26.24
N GLU A 338 0.75 -3.91 27.17
CA GLU A 338 0.47 -5.16 27.91
C GLU A 338 -0.14 -6.22 27.00
N ASP A 339 -1.13 -5.86 26.18
CA ASP A 339 -1.74 -6.80 25.25
C ASP A 339 -0.80 -7.16 24.09
N LEU A 340 0.04 -6.23 23.64
CA LEU A 340 1.09 -6.52 22.69
C LEU A 340 2.16 -7.47 23.27
N ALA A 341 2.51 -7.31 24.55
CA ALA A 341 3.41 -8.24 25.25
C ALA A 341 2.80 -9.65 25.31
N ARG A 342 1.50 -9.75 25.66
CA ARG A 342 0.76 -11.03 25.66
C ARG A 342 0.84 -11.70 24.27
N ALA A 343 0.58 -10.95 23.19
CA ALA A 343 0.62 -11.47 21.83
C ALA A 343 2.02 -11.90 21.40
N ILE A 344 3.06 -11.11 21.73
CA ILE A 344 4.47 -11.49 21.45
C ILE A 344 4.84 -12.75 22.23
N LYS A 345 4.45 -12.88 23.51
CA LYS A 345 4.69 -14.08 24.31
C LYS A 345 4.01 -15.30 23.70
N ALA A 346 2.74 -15.21 23.33
CA ALA A 346 2.01 -16.30 22.69
C ALA A 346 2.69 -16.75 21.38
N MET A 347 3.17 -15.79 20.59
CA MET A 347 3.92 -16.09 19.37
C MET A 347 5.28 -16.75 19.69
N TYR A 348 5.98 -16.30 20.73
CA TYR A 348 7.24 -16.90 21.19
C TYR A 348 7.05 -18.34 21.64
N GLU A 349 5.99 -18.66 22.39
CA GLU A 349 5.66 -20.01 22.84
C GLU A 349 5.30 -20.95 21.69
N ARG A 350 4.77 -20.38 20.59
CA ARG A 350 4.46 -21.12 19.34
C ARG A 350 5.63 -21.16 18.35
N LYS A 351 6.82 -20.68 18.72
CA LYS A 351 7.99 -20.70 17.84
C LYS A 351 8.26 -22.13 17.31
N GLY A 352 8.43 -22.24 15.99
CA GLY A 352 8.69 -23.52 15.33
C GLY A 352 7.46 -24.43 15.11
N THR A 353 6.25 -23.97 15.47
CA THR A 353 5.00 -24.73 15.22
C THR A 353 4.26 -24.29 13.97
N PHE A 354 4.66 -23.17 13.38
CA PHE A 354 4.03 -22.65 12.17
C PHE A 354 4.46 -23.43 10.93
N ASP A 355 3.49 -23.80 10.11
CA ASP A 355 3.71 -24.35 8.78
C ASP A 355 4.04 -23.19 7.81
N GLU A 356 5.30 -23.12 7.37
CA GLU A 356 5.78 -22.06 6.46
C GLU A 356 5.03 -22.06 5.12
N ASP A 357 4.66 -23.23 4.59
CA ASP A 357 3.93 -23.33 3.33
C ASP A 357 2.49 -22.81 3.49
N ALA A 358 1.86 -23.05 4.64
CA ALA A 358 0.56 -22.47 4.96
C ALA A 358 0.64 -20.93 5.05
N LEU A 359 1.68 -20.37 5.69
CA LEU A 359 1.91 -18.92 5.74
C LEU A 359 2.10 -18.34 4.34
N ARG A 360 2.95 -18.93 3.51
CA ARG A 360 3.19 -18.54 2.13
C ARG A 360 1.93 -18.61 1.27
N SER A 361 1.07 -19.62 1.50
CA SER A 361 -0.20 -19.77 0.79
C SER A 361 -1.16 -18.60 1.05
N VAL A 362 -1.19 -18.06 2.28
CA VAL A 362 -1.98 -16.85 2.58
C VAL A 362 -1.47 -15.68 1.73
N ALA A 363 -0.16 -15.44 1.69
CA ALA A 363 0.41 -14.36 0.89
C ALA A 363 0.19 -14.54 -0.62
N LYS A 364 0.28 -15.77 -1.12
CA LYS A 364 0.12 -16.11 -2.55
C LYS A 364 -1.25 -15.72 -3.11
N ALA A 365 -2.29 -15.74 -2.27
CA ALA A 365 -3.63 -15.26 -2.65
C ALA A 365 -3.67 -13.75 -2.99
N PHE A 366 -2.64 -13.00 -2.61
CA PHE A 366 -2.44 -11.57 -2.88
C PHE A 366 -1.24 -11.31 -3.81
N GLY A 367 -0.67 -12.36 -4.37
CA GLY A 367 0.43 -12.30 -5.32
C GLY A 367 0.01 -11.83 -6.71
N SER A 368 1.00 -11.63 -7.56
CA SER A 368 0.86 -11.02 -8.89
C SER A 368 -0.21 -11.70 -9.74
N GLU A 369 -0.18 -13.01 -9.87
CA GLU A 369 -1.12 -13.76 -10.72
C GLU A 369 -2.56 -13.68 -10.21
N ALA A 370 -2.78 -13.86 -8.90
CA ALA A 370 -4.11 -13.84 -8.29
C ALA A 370 -4.77 -12.46 -8.47
N ILE A 371 -4.03 -11.39 -8.21
CA ILE A 371 -4.55 -10.03 -8.33
C ILE A 371 -4.77 -9.62 -9.80
N ALA A 372 -3.86 -9.99 -10.72
CA ALA A 372 -4.07 -9.76 -12.15
C ALA A 372 -5.34 -10.44 -12.65
N ASN A 373 -5.53 -11.73 -12.34
CA ASN A 373 -6.72 -12.48 -12.76
C ASN A 373 -8.00 -11.84 -12.21
N ARG A 374 -7.99 -11.38 -10.96
CA ARG A 374 -9.13 -10.67 -10.36
C ARG A 374 -9.42 -9.34 -11.04
N ALA A 375 -8.39 -8.55 -11.37
CA ALA A 375 -8.54 -7.30 -12.10
C ALA A 375 -9.12 -7.54 -13.50
N PHE A 376 -8.63 -8.53 -14.24
CA PHE A 376 -9.16 -8.88 -15.57
C PHE A 376 -10.61 -9.36 -15.52
N ALA A 377 -10.99 -10.14 -14.53
CA ALA A 377 -12.39 -10.56 -14.34
C ALA A 377 -13.34 -9.33 -14.17
N LEU A 378 -12.90 -8.34 -13.38
CA LEU A 378 -13.62 -7.07 -13.22
C LEU A 378 -13.73 -6.28 -14.53
N TYR A 379 -12.65 -6.23 -15.32
CA TYR A 379 -12.67 -5.54 -16.62
C TYR A 379 -13.60 -6.22 -17.61
N GLU A 380 -13.60 -7.55 -17.67
CA GLU A 380 -14.50 -8.32 -18.54
C GLU A 380 -15.95 -8.07 -18.18
N GLU A 381 -16.32 -8.14 -16.90
CA GLU A 381 -17.67 -7.84 -16.43
C GLU A 381 -18.12 -6.43 -16.85
N MET A 382 -17.24 -5.44 -16.77
CA MET A 382 -17.55 -4.06 -17.13
C MET A 382 -17.74 -3.85 -18.63
N LEU A 383 -17.09 -4.65 -19.47
CA LEU A 383 -17.19 -4.55 -20.93
C LEU A 383 -18.38 -5.34 -21.51
N GLN A 384 -18.99 -6.24 -20.74
CA GLN A 384 -20.18 -7.00 -21.14
C GLN A 384 -21.49 -6.24 -20.88
N LYS A 385 -21.44 -5.18 -20.08
CA LYS A 385 -22.58 -4.29 -19.78
C LYS A 385 -22.63 -3.11 -20.72
#